data_e4be106cbe4a05adb97777ae5d1b6400
#
_entry.id   e4be106cbe4a05adb97777ae5d1b6400
#
_cell.length_a   1.000
_cell.length_b   1.000
_cell.length_c   1.000
_cell.angle_alpha   90.00
_cell.angle_beta   90.00
_cell.angle_gamma   90.00
#
_symmetry.space_group_name_H-M   'P 1'
#
loop_
_entity.id
_entity.type
_entity.pdbx_description
1 polymer ?
#
loop_
_entity_poly.entity_id
_entity_poly.type
_entity_poly.pdbx_seq_one_letter_code
_entity_poly.pdbx_strand_id
1 'polypeptide(L)'
;MQKRITDNINDLIKVLPPTIGAALTQANRTDELLEVILDLGRVPTARYLDGEVTLTNSEITHDDLKLVVERIGDFDADNRAGIERTLHRISGIKNRRGHVVGLTCRVGRAVYGTTDIIKDLIESGKSILLLGKPGIGKTTILREAARILAEKKRVIVVDTSNEIGGDGDVAHPAVGRARRMQVAQPSLQHEVMIEAVENHNPEVIVIDEIGRELEAAAAR
;
A
#
# COMPACT_ATOMS: atom_id res chain seq x y z
N MET A 1 -6.10 -6.71 -23.33
CA MET A 1 -5.96 -5.29 -22.91
C MET A 1 -4.51 -5.00 -22.55
N GLN A 2 -3.99 -3.78 -22.83
CA GLN A 2 -2.66 -3.38 -22.34
C GLN A 2 -2.72 -3.19 -20.82
N LYS A 3 -1.80 -3.80 -20.08
CA LYS A 3 -1.64 -3.54 -18.65
C LYS A 3 -1.29 -2.07 -18.44
N ARG A 4 -2.10 -1.35 -17.69
CA ARG A 4 -1.83 0.04 -17.31
C ARG A 4 -1.26 0.06 -15.90
N ILE A 5 -0.14 0.72 -15.72
CA ILE A 5 0.51 0.90 -14.42
C ILE A 5 0.35 2.35 -14.00
N THR A 6 -0.03 2.58 -12.74
CA THR A 6 -0.07 3.91 -12.12
C THR A 6 0.66 3.85 -10.79
N ASP A 7 1.52 4.80 -10.53
CA ASP A 7 2.36 4.82 -9.32
C ASP A 7 2.24 6.10 -8.48
N ASN A 8 1.61 7.15 -9.03
CA ASN A 8 1.47 8.43 -8.32
C ASN A 8 2.81 8.96 -7.74
N ILE A 9 3.92 8.71 -8.42
CA ILE A 9 5.29 8.99 -7.94
C ILE A 9 5.48 10.45 -7.54
N ASN A 10 4.78 11.39 -8.19
CA ASN A 10 4.85 12.80 -7.85
C ASN A 10 4.35 13.08 -6.43
N ASP A 11 3.42 12.29 -5.90
CA ASP A 11 2.93 12.46 -4.54
C ASP A 11 3.97 11.98 -3.52
N LEU A 12 4.73 10.93 -3.83
CA LEU A 12 5.90 10.56 -3.05
C LEU A 12 6.99 11.65 -3.08
N ILE A 13 7.32 12.17 -4.26
CA ILE A 13 8.33 13.23 -4.41
C ILE A 13 7.97 14.48 -3.59
N LYS A 14 6.71 14.86 -3.52
CA LYS A 14 6.24 16.03 -2.76
C LYS A 14 6.45 15.92 -1.25
N VAL A 15 6.42 14.71 -0.69
CA VAL A 15 6.63 14.52 0.76
C VAL A 15 8.11 14.48 1.13
N LEU A 16 8.99 14.18 0.18
CA LEU A 16 10.44 14.13 0.40
C LEU A 16 11.05 15.56 0.56
N PRO A 17 12.24 15.67 1.16
CA PRO A 17 13.00 16.91 1.15
C PRO A 17 13.24 17.42 -0.29
N PRO A 18 13.14 18.73 -0.54
CA PRO A 18 13.21 19.29 -1.90
C PRO A 18 14.47 18.89 -2.68
N THR A 19 15.63 18.82 -2.02
CA THR A 19 16.90 18.40 -2.60
C THR A 19 16.85 16.96 -3.10
N ILE A 20 16.23 16.07 -2.36
CA ILE A 20 16.06 14.66 -2.69
C ILE A 20 15.04 14.50 -3.82
N GLY A 21 13.91 15.21 -3.74
CA GLY A 21 12.91 15.22 -4.81
C GLY A 21 13.49 15.73 -6.14
N ALA A 22 14.33 16.77 -6.10
CA ALA A 22 15.01 17.28 -7.28
C ALA A 22 16.01 16.25 -7.86
N ALA A 23 16.78 15.58 -7.02
CA ALA A 23 17.74 14.55 -7.45
C ALA A 23 17.01 13.36 -8.12
N LEU A 24 15.90 12.89 -7.57
CA LEU A 24 15.08 11.84 -8.17
C LEU A 24 14.52 12.26 -9.53
N THR A 25 14.03 13.49 -9.64
CA THR A 25 13.51 14.03 -10.89
C THR A 25 14.60 14.15 -11.95
N GLN A 26 15.78 14.62 -11.55
CA GLN A 26 16.94 14.74 -12.44
C GLN A 26 17.45 13.39 -12.93
N ALA A 27 17.40 12.34 -12.08
CA ALA A 27 17.78 11.00 -12.47
C ALA A 27 16.90 10.43 -13.58
N ASN A 28 15.65 10.93 -13.72
CA ASN A 28 14.68 10.56 -14.76
C ASN A 28 14.46 9.02 -14.87
N ARG A 29 14.46 8.32 -13.73
CA ARG A 29 14.31 6.85 -13.62
C ARG A 29 13.21 6.46 -12.64
N THR A 30 12.19 7.30 -12.49
CA THR A 30 11.11 7.08 -11.52
C THR A 30 10.33 5.79 -11.76
N ASP A 31 10.23 5.35 -13.01
CA ASP A 31 9.54 4.11 -13.38
C ASP A 31 10.22 2.84 -12.83
N GLU A 32 11.53 2.91 -12.59
CA GLU A 32 12.34 1.81 -12.06
C GLU A 32 12.57 1.92 -10.55
N LEU A 33 12.17 3.05 -9.93
CA LEU A 33 12.41 3.32 -8.52
C LEU A 33 11.62 2.35 -7.65
N LEU A 34 12.30 1.68 -6.72
CA LEU A 34 11.70 0.76 -5.76
C LEU A 34 11.50 1.40 -4.40
N GLU A 35 12.54 2.07 -3.89
CA GLU A 35 12.46 2.75 -2.59
C GLU A 35 13.51 3.85 -2.46
N VAL A 36 13.25 4.78 -1.55
CA VAL A 36 14.19 5.83 -1.13
C VAL A 36 14.47 5.62 0.36
N ILE A 37 15.76 5.67 0.74
CA ILE A 37 16.22 5.44 2.10
C ILE A 37 16.82 6.74 2.64
N LEU A 38 16.32 7.17 3.79
CA LEU A 38 16.72 8.37 4.50
C LEU A 38 17.11 7.99 5.92
N ASP A 39 18.40 7.84 6.21
CA ASP A 39 18.90 7.54 7.54
C ASP A 39 19.66 8.75 8.10
N LEU A 40 19.37 9.12 9.36
CA LEU A 40 20.02 10.23 10.04
C LEU A 40 21.56 10.09 10.03
N GLY A 41 22.25 11.14 9.58
CA GLY A 41 23.72 11.18 9.50
C GLY A 41 24.29 10.30 8.38
N ARG A 42 23.48 9.90 7.40
CA ARG A 42 23.93 9.19 6.20
C ARG A 42 23.46 9.91 4.95
N VAL A 43 24.15 9.68 3.85
CA VAL A 43 23.71 10.17 2.54
C VAL A 43 22.47 9.40 2.08
N PRO A 44 21.45 10.09 1.51
CA PRO A 44 20.23 9.43 1.03
C PRO A 44 20.51 8.57 -0.19
N THR A 45 19.85 7.42 -0.25
CA THR A 45 19.99 6.49 -1.36
C THR A 45 18.65 6.17 -2.00
N ALA A 46 18.67 5.84 -3.29
CA ALA A 46 17.53 5.32 -4.04
C ALA A 46 17.86 3.93 -4.58
N ARG A 47 16.97 2.98 -4.35
CA ARG A 47 17.09 1.64 -4.90
C ARG A 47 16.24 1.49 -6.16
N TYR A 48 16.88 1.04 -7.21
CA TYR A 48 16.30 0.74 -8.51
C TYR A 48 16.38 -0.77 -8.80
N LEU A 49 15.83 -1.19 -9.94
CA LEU A 49 15.87 -2.60 -10.35
C LEU A 49 17.30 -3.14 -10.57
N ASP A 50 18.23 -2.28 -10.95
CA ASP A 50 19.62 -2.60 -11.27
C ASP A 50 20.62 -2.29 -10.12
N GLY A 51 20.15 -1.75 -8.99
CA GLY A 51 21.00 -1.47 -7.85
C GLY A 51 20.63 -0.22 -7.07
N GLU A 52 21.55 0.23 -6.23
CA GLU A 52 21.37 1.38 -5.34
C GLU A 52 22.24 2.56 -5.80
N VAL A 53 21.71 3.76 -5.71
CA VAL A 53 22.38 5.01 -6.12
C VAL A 53 22.28 6.04 -5.00
N THR A 54 23.37 6.73 -4.70
CA THR A 54 23.38 7.90 -3.83
C THR A 54 22.73 9.09 -4.52
N LEU A 55 21.77 9.72 -3.86
CA LEU A 55 20.99 10.84 -4.42
C LEU A 55 21.69 12.19 -4.25
N THR A 56 22.30 12.41 -3.09
CA THR A 56 23.04 13.65 -2.78
C THR A 56 24.27 13.32 -1.93
N ASN A 57 25.23 14.24 -1.88
CA ASN A 57 26.42 14.12 -1.02
C ASN A 57 26.20 14.66 0.39
N SER A 58 25.04 15.26 0.67
CA SER A 58 24.71 15.79 1.98
C SER A 58 24.04 14.71 2.82
N GLU A 59 24.44 14.63 4.09
CA GLU A 59 23.82 13.73 5.05
C GLU A 59 22.40 14.17 5.41
N ILE A 60 21.52 13.21 5.72
CA ILE A 60 20.18 13.45 6.21
C ILE A 60 20.23 14.04 7.62
N THR A 61 19.49 15.11 7.82
CA THR A 61 19.37 15.82 9.09
C THR A 61 18.08 15.44 9.82
N HIS A 62 17.96 15.84 11.09
CA HIS A 62 16.69 15.71 11.82
C HIS A 62 15.55 16.51 11.18
N ASP A 63 15.86 17.68 10.60
CA ASP A 63 14.86 18.54 9.96
C ASP A 63 14.34 17.89 8.67
N ASP A 64 15.19 17.18 7.91
CA ASP A 64 14.77 16.42 6.73
C ASP A 64 13.78 15.32 7.09
N LEU A 65 14.07 14.53 8.14
CA LEU A 65 13.18 13.48 8.59
C LEU A 65 11.87 14.04 9.13
N LYS A 66 11.94 15.10 9.92
CA LYS A 66 10.79 15.79 10.48
C LYS A 66 9.86 16.32 9.37
N LEU A 67 10.44 16.94 8.34
CA LEU A 67 9.69 17.45 7.19
C LEU A 67 8.90 16.35 6.48
N VAL A 68 9.46 15.15 6.33
CA VAL A 68 8.73 14.02 5.74
C VAL A 68 7.61 13.57 6.68
N VAL A 69 7.90 13.38 7.98
CA VAL A 69 6.93 12.92 8.98
C VAL A 69 5.73 13.88 9.07
N GLU A 70 5.94 15.20 8.97
CA GLU A 70 4.87 16.20 8.99
C GLU A 70 3.97 16.18 7.73
N ARG A 71 4.41 15.56 6.65
CA ARG A 71 3.69 15.50 5.36
C ARG A 71 2.98 14.19 5.08
N ILE A 72 3.20 13.19 5.91
CA ILE A 72 2.54 11.89 5.84
C ILE A 72 1.55 11.74 6.98
N GLY A 73 0.75 10.68 6.96
CA GLY A 73 -0.13 10.34 8.08
C GLY A 73 0.65 9.83 9.30
N ASP A 74 -0.06 9.61 10.39
CA ASP A 74 0.51 9.02 11.59
C ASP A 74 1.03 7.61 11.33
N PHE A 75 2.10 7.23 12.05
CA PHE A 75 2.61 5.87 12.01
C PHE A 75 1.70 4.93 12.81
N ASP A 76 1.35 3.81 12.19
CA ASP A 76 0.63 2.72 12.84
C ASP A 76 1.50 1.94 13.86
N ALA A 77 0.93 0.88 14.44
CA ALA A 77 1.63 0.01 15.39
C ALA A 77 2.87 -0.69 14.81
N ASP A 78 2.93 -0.87 13.50
CA ASP A 78 4.05 -1.47 12.76
C ASP A 78 5.07 -0.43 12.28
N ASN A 79 4.94 0.83 12.73
CA ASN A 79 5.74 1.97 12.27
C ASN A 79 5.64 2.21 10.77
N ARG A 80 4.46 2.04 10.20
CA ARG A 80 4.14 2.32 8.80
C ARG A 80 3.21 3.51 8.71
N ALA A 81 3.36 4.29 7.67
CA ALA A 81 2.47 5.38 7.29
C ALA A 81 2.31 5.41 5.78
N GLY A 82 1.23 5.99 5.29
CA GLY A 82 0.96 6.14 3.87
C GLY A 82 0.79 7.58 3.45
N ILE A 83 0.64 7.74 2.15
CA ILE A 83 0.26 8.99 1.51
C ILE A 83 -1.14 8.76 0.93
N GLU A 84 -2.06 9.67 1.21
CA GLU A 84 -3.44 9.60 0.79
C GLU A 84 -3.58 9.29 -0.71
N ARG A 85 -4.49 8.38 -1.05
CA ARG A 85 -4.79 7.96 -2.43
C ARG A 85 -3.63 7.33 -3.17
N THR A 86 -2.59 6.88 -2.48
CA THR A 86 -1.44 6.19 -3.08
C THR A 86 -1.25 4.79 -2.50
N LEU A 87 -0.38 4.01 -3.12
CA LEU A 87 0.10 2.72 -2.61
C LEU A 87 1.51 2.82 -2.06
N HIS A 88 2.05 4.04 -1.93
CA HIS A 88 3.34 4.25 -1.32
C HIS A 88 3.27 3.95 0.17
N ARG A 89 4.31 3.29 0.68
CA ARG A 89 4.45 2.97 2.10
C ARG A 89 5.72 3.58 2.65
N ILE A 90 5.60 4.27 3.75
CA ILE A 90 6.72 4.86 4.46
C ILE A 90 6.87 4.16 5.80
N SER A 91 8.01 3.51 5.99
CA SER A 91 8.32 2.79 7.23
C SER A 91 9.36 3.58 8.03
N GLY A 92 9.05 3.83 9.30
CA GLY A 92 9.91 4.59 10.21
C GLY A 92 10.79 3.68 11.07
N ILE A 93 12.07 4.05 11.19
CA ILE A 93 12.97 3.51 12.20
C ILE A 93 13.00 4.49 13.36
N LYS A 94 12.66 4.03 14.57
CA LYS A 94 12.65 4.86 15.79
C LYS A 94 13.80 4.50 16.70
N ASN A 95 14.37 5.51 17.35
CA ASN A 95 15.34 5.32 18.42
C ASN A 95 14.66 4.91 19.74
N ARG A 96 15.44 4.67 20.80
CA ARG A 96 14.92 4.27 22.11
C ARG A 96 13.97 5.29 22.76
N ARG A 97 13.97 6.55 22.30
CA ARG A 97 13.11 7.62 22.79
C ARG A 97 11.86 7.80 21.94
N GLY A 98 11.66 6.95 20.91
CA GLY A 98 10.52 7.05 20.00
C GLY A 98 10.70 8.05 18.85
N HIS A 99 11.82 8.73 18.73
CA HIS A 99 12.06 9.67 17.64
C HIS A 99 12.44 8.92 16.36
N VAL A 100 11.91 9.35 15.22
CA VAL A 100 12.28 8.81 13.91
C VAL A 100 13.71 9.18 13.58
N VAL A 101 14.53 8.18 13.27
CA VAL A 101 15.95 8.31 12.90
C VAL A 101 16.24 7.70 11.52
N GLY A 102 15.25 7.09 10.90
CA GLY A 102 15.36 6.58 9.54
C GLY A 102 14.00 6.40 8.91
N LEU A 103 13.94 6.50 7.59
CA LEU A 103 12.72 6.29 6.79
C LEU A 103 13.05 5.44 5.56
N THR A 104 12.21 4.46 5.28
CA THR A 104 12.20 3.71 4.01
C THR A 104 10.92 4.05 3.27
N CYS A 105 11.04 4.79 2.19
CA CYS A 105 9.92 5.24 1.37
C CYS A 105 9.76 4.33 0.15
N ARG A 106 8.86 3.34 0.20
CA ARG A 106 8.62 2.36 -0.87
C ARG A 106 7.65 2.88 -1.90
N VAL A 107 7.97 2.64 -3.16
CA VAL A 107 7.09 2.98 -4.29
C VAL A 107 6.06 1.88 -4.49
N GLY A 108 4.80 2.21 -4.24
CA GLY A 108 3.67 1.35 -4.55
C GLY A 108 3.09 1.64 -5.93
N ARG A 109 2.75 0.58 -6.68
CA ARG A 109 2.18 0.69 -8.02
C ARG A 109 0.89 -0.10 -8.15
N ALA A 110 -0.10 0.48 -8.82
CA ALA A 110 -1.31 -0.23 -9.22
C ALA A 110 -1.19 -0.73 -10.66
N VAL A 111 -1.54 -1.99 -10.89
CA VAL A 111 -1.54 -2.61 -12.21
C VAL A 111 -2.97 -3.01 -12.55
N TYR A 112 -3.46 -2.59 -13.71
CA TYR A 112 -4.79 -2.91 -14.23
C TYR A 112 -4.70 -3.97 -15.32
N GLY A 113 -5.80 -4.67 -15.60
CA GLY A 113 -5.88 -5.72 -16.63
C GLY A 113 -5.27 -7.05 -16.18
N THR A 114 -5.10 -7.27 -14.87
CA THR A 114 -4.51 -8.50 -14.33
C THR A 114 -5.52 -9.62 -14.16
N THR A 115 -6.80 -9.30 -14.15
CA THR A 115 -7.90 -10.25 -13.91
C THR A 115 -8.55 -10.78 -15.18
N ASP A 116 -8.13 -10.33 -16.36
CA ASP A 116 -8.75 -10.74 -17.63
C ASP A 116 -8.80 -12.28 -17.79
N ILE A 117 -7.78 -12.99 -17.30
CA ILE A 117 -7.68 -14.47 -17.40
C ILE A 117 -8.71 -15.18 -16.51
N ILE A 118 -9.12 -14.57 -15.38
CA ILE A 118 -10.02 -15.16 -14.38
C ILE A 118 -11.33 -14.38 -14.24
N LYS A 119 -11.67 -13.56 -15.21
CA LYS A 119 -12.83 -12.69 -15.14
C LYS A 119 -14.14 -13.48 -14.99
N ASP A 120 -14.28 -14.59 -15.70
CA ASP A 120 -15.39 -15.52 -15.62
C ASP A 120 -15.55 -16.11 -14.20
N LEU A 121 -14.44 -16.40 -13.53
CA LEU A 121 -14.44 -16.86 -12.14
C LEU A 121 -14.89 -15.75 -11.19
N ILE A 122 -14.37 -14.53 -11.35
CA ILE A 122 -14.73 -13.38 -10.52
C ILE A 122 -16.22 -13.04 -10.65
N GLU A 123 -16.77 -13.13 -11.87
CA GLU A 123 -18.18 -12.84 -12.15
C GLU A 123 -19.11 -14.03 -11.86
N SER A 124 -18.58 -15.21 -11.50
CA SER A 124 -19.38 -16.44 -11.26
C SER A 124 -20.33 -16.38 -10.06
N GLY A 125 -20.12 -15.40 -9.17
CA GLY A 125 -20.88 -15.29 -7.91
C GLY A 125 -20.46 -16.29 -6.82
N LYS A 126 -19.42 -17.07 -7.04
CA LYS A 126 -18.87 -18.02 -6.06
C LYS A 126 -17.77 -17.39 -5.25
N SER A 127 -17.56 -17.87 -4.02
CA SER A 127 -16.38 -17.51 -3.24
C SER A 127 -15.11 -18.06 -3.86
N ILE A 128 -14.03 -17.26 -3.87
CA ILE A 128 -12.75 -17.59 -4.50
C ILE A 128 -11.65 -17.46 -3.45
N LEU A 129 -10.82 -18.49 -3.31
CA LEU A 129 -9.61 -18.47 -2.51
C LEU A 129 -8.38 -18.45 -3.43
N LEU A 130 -7.56 -17.40 -3.32
CA LEU A 130 -6.31 -17.26 -4.07
C LEU A 130 -5.14 -17.82 -3.25
N LEU A 131 -4.52 -18.89 -3.75
CA LEU A 131 -3.34 -19.50 -3.15
C LEU A 131 -2.11 -19.26 -4.03
N GLY A 132 -0.99 -18.92 -3.43
CA GLY A 132 0.24 -18.71 -4.16
C GLY A 132 1.37 -18.17 -3.28
N LYS A 133 2.60 -18.29 -3.80
CA LYS A 133 3.81 -17.79 -3.12
C LYS A 133 3.74 -16.25 -2.92
N PRO A 134 4.46 -15.69 -1.92
CA PRO A 134 4.65 -14.26 -1.80
C PRO A 134 5.17 -13.64 -3.13
N GLY A 135 4.72 -12.42 -3.44
CA GLY A 135 5.18 -11.68 -4.62
C GLY A 135 4.59 -12.11 -5.97
N ILE A 136 3.72 -13.14 -6.04
CA ILE A 136 3.15 -13.61 -7.32
C ILE A 136 2.02 -12.71 -7.87
N GLY A 137 1.63 -11.68 -7.12
CA GLY A 137 0.60 -10.73 -7.56
C GLY A 137 -0.80 -10.96 -7.01
N LYS A 138 -0.99 -11.76 -5.95
CA LYS A 138 -2.31 -12.02 -5.33
C LYS A 138 -3.03 -10.72 -4.97
N THR A 139 -2.37 -9.82 -4.26
CA THR A 139 -2.93 -8.50 -3.85
C THR A 139 -3.33 -7.65 -5.05
N THR A 140 -2.56 -7.71 -6.14
CA THR A 140 -2.89 -7.01 -7.39
C THR A 140 -4.18 -7.54 -8.01
N ILE A 141 -4.34 -8.87 -8.02
CA ILE A 141 -5.56 -9.54 -8.51
C ILE A 141 -6.74 -9.20 -7.61
N LEU A 142 -6.58 -9.24 -6.28
CA LEU A 142 -7.63 -8.90 -5.31
C LEU A 142 -8.10 -7.46 -5.46
N ARG A 143 -7.18 -6.50 -5.61
CA ARG A 143 -7.50 -5.08 -5.81
C ARG A 143 -8.34 -4.88 -7.07
N GLU A 144 -7.93 -5.49 -8.18
CA GLU A 144 -8.67 -5.37 -9.43
C GLU A 144 -10.00 -6.11 -9.41
N ALA A 145 -10.08 -7.27 -8.77
CA ALA A 145 -11.34 -7.98 -8.55
C ALA A 145 -12.33 -7.14 -7.73
N ALA A 146 -11.85 -6.52 -6.64
CA ALA A 146 -12.66 -5.60 -5.84
C ALA A 146 -13.22 -4.45 -6.69
N ARG A 147 -12.38 -3.83 -7.50
CA ARG A 147 -12.76 -2.74 -8.40
C ARG A 147 -13.84 -3.17 -9.40
N ILE A 148 -13.64 -4.31 -10.10
CA ILE A 148 -14.58 -4.80 -11.11
C ILE A 148 -15.92 -5.17 -10.48
N LEU A 149 -15.90 -5.89 -9.37
CA LEU A 149 -17.12 -6.29 -8.67
C LEU A 149 -17.88 -5.08 -8.13
N ALA A 150 -17.18 -4.05 -7.67
CA ALA A 150 -17.79 -2.83 -7.13
C ALA A 150 -18.51 -1.96 -8.17
N GLU A 151 -18.38 -2.25 -9.46
CA GLU A 151 -19.16 -1.58 -10.50
C GLU A 151 -20.66 -1.98 -10.43
N LYS A 152 -20.94 -3.20 -9.96
CA LYS A 152 -22.31 -3.78 -9.97
C LYS A 152 -22.79 -4.24 -8.60
N LYS A 153 -21.92 -4.37 -7.60
CA LYS A 153 -22.18 -4.94 -6.29
C LYS A 153 -21.69 -4.03 -5.18
N ARG A 154 -22.26 -4.18 -3.98
CA ARG A 154 -21.72 -3.57 -2.77
C ARG A 154 -20.54 -4.41 -2.30
N VAL A 155 -19.35 -3.88 -2.46
CA VAL A 155 -18.08 -4.55 -2.10
C VAL A 155 -17.46 -3.86 -0.90
N ILE A 156 -17.12 -4.65 0.11
CA ILE A 156 -16.27 -4.23 1.25
C ILE A 156 -14.93 -4.92 1.11
N VAL A 157 -13.86 -4.16 1.28
CA VAL A 157 -12.49 -4.66 1.38
C VAL A 157 -12.07 -4.59 2.84
N VAL A 158 -11.77 -5.72 3.44
CA VAL A 158 -11.13 -5.82 4.76
C VAL A 158 -9.62 -5.90 4.53
N ASP A 159 -8.93 -4.79 4.79
CA ASP A 159 -7.54 -4.54 4.39
C ASP A 159 -6.65 -4.48 5.61
N THR A 160 -6.17 -5.63 6.05
CA THR A 160 -5.41 -5.79 7.30
C THR A 160 -3.98 -5.28 7.16
N SER A 161 -3.36 -5.54 6.02
CA SER A 161 -1.97 -5.12 5.75
C SER A 161 -1.88 -3.81 4.97
N ASN A 162 -3.04 -3.16 4.71
CA ASN A 162 -3.14 -1.95 3.88
C ASN A 162 -2.54 -2.12 2.47
N GLU A 163 -2.44 -3.36 1.98
CA GLU A 163 -1.86 -3.65 0.67
C GLU A 163 -2.83 -3.41 -0.48
N ILE A 164 -4.14 -3.52 -0.24
CA ILE A 164 -5.17 -3.36 -1.28
C ILE A 164 -5.43 -1.89 -1.54
N GLY A 165 -5.70 -1.11 -0.48
CA GLY A 165 -6.08 0.29 -0.58
C GLY A 165 -4.99 1.30 -0.26
N GLY A 166 -3.83 0.86 0.23
CA GLY A 166 -2.75 1.73 0.71
C GLY A 166 -2.85 2.09 2.19
N ASP A 167 -1.80 2.66 2.76
CA ASP A 167 -1.72 2.95 4.19
C ASP A 167 -2.43 4.27 4.60
N GLY A 168 -2.78 5.16 3.66
CA GLY A 168 -3.52 6.39 3.96
C GLY A 168 -4.99 6.15 4.29
N ASP A 169 -5.67 7.11 4.94
CA ASP A 169 -7.10 7.04 5.28
C ASP A 169 -7.99 7.02 4.04
N VAL A 170 -7.59 7.74 3.00
CA VAL A 170 -8.27 7.72 1.70
C VAL A 170 -7.64 6.65 0.82
N ALA A 171 -8.42 5.61 0.50
CA ALA A 171 -7.96 4.49 -0.32
C ALA A 171 -7.52 4.91 -1.73
N HIS A 172 -6.56 4.18 -2.29
CA HIS A 172 -6.09 4.36 -3.66
C HIS A 172 -7.24 4.18 -4.67
N PRO A 173 -7.35 5.03 -5.71
CA PRO A 173 -8.43 4.95 -6.72
C PRO A 173 -8.55 3.61 -7.44
N ALA A 174 -7.51 2.78 -7.43
CA ALA A 174 -7.52 1.45 -8.04
C ALA A 174 -8.47 0.45 -7.36
N VAL A 175 -9.00 0.74 -6.16
CA VAL A 175 -10.07 -0.08 -5.55
C VAL A 175 -11.46 0.26 -6.11
N GLY A 176 -11.56 1.32 -6.92
CA GLY A 176 -12.79 1.77 -7.55
C GLY A 176 -13.84 2.21 -6.54
N ARG A 177 -15.05 1.67 -6.66
CA ARG A 177 -16.20 1.97 -5.80
C ARG A 177 -16.27 1.06 -4.57
N ALA A 178 -15.34 0.12 -4.40
CA ALA A 178 -15.27 -0.71 -3.20
C ALA A 178 -14.98 0.15 -1.97
N ARG A 179 -15.67 -0.13 -0.88
CA ARG A 179 -15.44 0.53 0.41
C ARG A 179 -14.41 -0.25 1.18
N ARG A 180 -13.43 0.42 1.77
CA ARG A 180 -12.39 -0.21 2.57
C ARG A 180 -12.67 -0.05 4.05
N MET A 181 -12.43 -1.13 4.79
CA MET A 181 -12.30 -1.16 6.24
C MET A 181 -10.86 -1.54 6.58
N GLN A 182 -10.16 -0.66 7.26
CA GLN A 182 -8.83 -0.95 7.80
C GLN A 182 -8.95 -1.74 9.10
N VAL A 183 -8.00 -2.62 9.36
CA VAL A 183 -7.93 -3.42 10.57
C VAL A 183 -6.87 -2.85 11.49
N ALA A 184 -7.28 -2.32 12.63
CA ALA A 184 -6.36 -1.66 13.57
C ALA A 184 -5.30 -2.62 14.14
N GLN A 185 -5.66 -3.87 14.35
CA GLN A 185 -4.78 -4.93 14.82
C GLN A 185 -5.06 -6.23 14.05
N PRO A 186 -4.05 -6.89 13.47
CA PRO A 186 -4.26 -8.12 12.68
C PRO A 186 -5.00 -9.23 13.43
N SER A 187 -4.93 -9.25 14.76
CA SER A 187 -5.68 -10.20 15.59
C SER A 187 -7.20 -10.00 15.57
N LEU A 188 -7.68 -8.80 15.20
CA LEU A 188 -9.10 -8.41 15.17
C LEU A 188 -9.71 -8.47 13.77
N GLN A 189 -9.01 -9.00 12.77
CA GLN A 189 -9.50 -9.06 11.40
C GLN A 189 -10.85 -9.77 11.30
N HIS A 190 -11.04 -10.89 12.00
CA HIS A 190 -12.29 -11.64 12.00
C HIS A 190 -13.47 -10.83 12.55
N GLU A 191 -13.24 -9.96 13.54
CA GLU A 191 -14.27 -9.06 14.08
C GLU A 191 -14.66 -7.99 13.06
N VAL A 192 -13.68 -7.41 12.37
CA VAL A 192 -13.93 -6.44 11.30
C VAL A 192 -14.68 -7.08 10.12
N MET A 193 -14.43 -8.36 9.82
CA MET A 193 -15.19 -9.11 8.81
C MET A 193 -16.65 -9.25 9.20
N ILE A 194 -16.94 -9.58 10.46
CA ILE A 194 -18.31 -9.68 11.00
C ILE A 194 -18.97 -8.29 11.00
N GLU A 195 -18.28 -7.27 11.50
CA GLU A 195 -18.74 -5.88 11.50
C GLU A 195 -19.11 -5.41 10.09
N ALA A 196 -18.32 -5.79 9.08
CA ALA A 196 -18.60 -5.46 7.69
C ALA A 196 -19.98 -5.96 7.24
N VAL A 197 -20.36 -7.17 7.64
CA VAL A 197 -21.69 -7.76 7.34
C VAL A 197 -22.78 -7.05 8.12
N GLU A 198 -22.61 -6.91 9.43
CA GLU A 198 -23.63 -6.36 10.32
C GLU A 198 -23.99 -4.91 10.00
N ASN A 199 -22.98 -4.09 9.71
CA ASN A 199 -23.17 -2.64 9.59
C ASN A 199 -23.29 -2.15 8.15
N HIS A 200 -22.77 -2.89 7.17
CA HIS A 200 -22.61 -2.36 5.80
C HIS A 200 -23.30 -3.17 4.71
N ASN A 201 -23.89 -4.34 5.07
CA ASN A 201 -24.67 -5.19 4.17
C ASN A 201 -24.02 -5.40 2.79
N PRO A 202 -22.78 -5.92 2.72
CA PRO A 202 -22.07 -6.17 1.47
C PRO A 202 -22.69 -7.36 0.71
N GLU A 203 -22.53 -7.35 -0.61
CA GLU A 203 -22.77 -8.52 -1.46
C GLU A 203 -21.49 -9.32 -1.67
N VAL A 204 -20.35 -8.66 -1.49
CA VAL A 204 -19.01 -9.26 -1.60
C VAL A 204 -18.10 -8.66 -0.54
N ILE A 205 -17.34 -9.52 0.12
CA ILE A 205 -16.22 -9.13 0.98
C ILE A 205 -14.94 -9.60 0.31
N VAL A 206 -13.97 -8.69 0.20
CA VAL A 206 -12.62 -8.98 -0.27
C VAL A 206 -11.69 -8.88 0.93
N ILE A 207 -10.92 -9.93 1.18
CA ILE A 207 -10.03 -10.05 2.33
C ILE A 207 -8.61 -10.21 1.81
N ASP A 208 -7.66 -9.43 2.31
CA ASP A 208 -6.28 -9.44 1.82
C ASP A 208 -5.53 -10.72 2.19
N GLU A 209 -5.75 -11.25 3.37
CA GLU A 209 -5.10 -12.47 3.86
C GLU A 209 -6.01 -13.23 4.83
N ILE A 210 -5.98 -14.55 4.78
CA ILE A 210 -6.59 -15.46 5.77
C ILE A 210 -5.50 -16.38 6.29
N GLY A 211 -5.13 -16.23 7.57
CA GLY A 211 -4.06 -17.00 8.19
C GLY A 211 -4.45 -17.68 9.50
N ARG A 212 -5.64 -17.38 10.06
CA ARG A 212 -6.07 -17.85 11.38
C ARG A 212 -7.42 -18.56 11.31
N GLU A 213 -7.65 -19.43 12.29
CA GLU A 213 -8.90 -20.22 12.39
C GLU A 213 -10.15 -19.32 12.51
N LEU A 214 -10.08 -18.26 13.33
CA LEU A 214 -11.21 -17.33 13.50
C LEU A 214 -11.53 -16.56 12.21
N GLU A 215 -10.53 -16.22 11.43
CA GLU A 215 -10.71 -15.58 10.11
C GLU A 215 -11.37 -16.53 9.12
N ALA A 216 -10.93 -17.80 9.10
CA ALA A 216 -11.55 -18.82 8.27
C ALA A 216 -13.00 -19.15 8.71
N ALA A 217 -13.28 -19.08 10.02
CA ALA A 217 -14.65 -19.24 10.54
C ALA A 217 -15.56 -18.06 10.16
N ALA A 218 -15.05 -16.82 10.25
CA ALA A 218 -15.79 -15.62 9.87
C ALA A 218 -16.06 -15.52 8.35
N ALA A 219 -15.21 -16.16 7.53
CA ALA A 219 -15.36 -16.18 6.06
C ALA A 219 -16.43 -17.19 5.56
N ARG A 220 -17.00 -18.04 6.42
CA ARG A 220 -18.05 -19.03 6.09
C ARG A 220 -19.43 -18.42 6.20
#